data_e3a920e754e4e7721ac964a4f617091a
#
_entry.id   e3a920e754e4e7721ac964a4f617091a
#
_cell.length_a   1.000
_cell.length_b   1.000
_cell.length_c   1.000
_cell.angle_alpha   90.00
_cell.angle_beta   90.00
_cell.angle_gamma   90.00
#
_symmetry.space_group_name_H-M   'P 1'
#
loop_
_entity.id
_entity.type
_entity.pdbx_description
1 polymer ?
#
loop_
_entity_poly.entity_id
_entity_poly.type
_entity_poly.pdbx_seq_one_letter_code
_entity_poly.pdbx_strand_id
1 'polypeptide(L)'
;MKIISAKVIVCCPGRNFVTLKISTDQGFYGLGDATLNGREKAVATYLDEYCIPALIGRDPRNTEDIWHYFYRGVYWKRGAVTMAAVSAIDMALWDIKAKALNTPLYNILGGKSRDRILVYAHANGKNLDDTIEKAGLEKEKGFRAIRIQSGIPGLDHTYGVSEGNKPYEPAQQGLPREDSWDTSKSVSYTHLTLPTNREV
;
A
#
# COMPACT_ATOMS: atom_id res chain seq x y z
N MET A 1 -4.73 29.47 0.34
CA MET A 1 -4.85 28.21 1.12
C MET A 1 -3.46 27.81 1.60
N LYS A 2 -3.35 27.43 2.86
CA LYS A 2 -2.07 26.96 3.44
C LYS A 2 -2.27 25.67 4.20
N ILE A 3 -1.29 24.80 4.15
CA ILE A 3 -1.22 23.60 5.01
C ILE A 3 -0.92 24.07 6.43
N ILE A 4 -1.79 23.74 7.38
CA ILE A 4 -1.62 24.14 8.79
C ILE A 4 -1.26 22.96 9.70
N SER A 5 -1.59 21.74 9.28
CA SER A 5 -1.20 20.53 10.00
C SER A 5 -1.18 19.32 9.09
N ALA A 6 -0.37 18.35 9.45
CA ALA A 6 -0.42 17.02 8.88
C ALA A 6 -0.22 15.98 9.98
N LYS A 7 -0.74 14.77 9.78
CA LYS A 7 -0.69 13.70 10.76
C LYS A 7 -0.53 12.36 10.07
N VAL A 8 0.39 11.55 10.57
CA VAL A 8 0.53 10.15 10.19
C VAL A 8 -0.37 9.30 11.10
N ILE A 9 -1.20 8.46 10.51
CA ILE A 9 -2.11 7.55 11.20
C ILE A 9 -1.70 6.13 10.84
N VAL A 10 -1.23 5.38 11.83
CA VAL A 10 -0.91 3.97 11.70
C VAL A 10 -1.99 3.16 12.40
N CYS A 11 -2.63 2.24 11.71
CA CYS A 11 -3.67 1.39 12.27
C CYS A 11 -3.65 -0.01 11.67
N CYS A 12 -4.26 -0.97 12.37
CA CYS A 12 -4.31 -2.37 11.94
C CYS A 12 -5.72 -2.98 12.14
N PRO A 13 -6.72 -2.63 11.31
CA PRO A 13 -8.01 -3.29 11.33
C PRO A 13 -7.99 -4.63 10.56
N GLY A 14 -7.12 -5.55 10.93
CA GLY A 14 -6.88 -6.82 10.24
C GLY A 14 -5.73 -6.79 9.23
N ARG A 15 -5.23 -5.61 8.89
CA ARG A 15 -4.01 -5.39 8.09
C ARG A 15 -3.46 -4.01 8.43
N ASN A 16 -2.15 -3.81 8.26
CA ASN A 16 -1.53 -2.52 8.52
C ASN A 16 -1.86 -1.49 7.45
N PHE A 17 -2.15 -0.27 7.91
CA PHE A 17 -2.30 0.91 7.07
C PHE A 17 -1.49 2.06 7.66
N VAL A 18 -0.84 2.80 6.77
CA VAL A 18 -0.19 4.08 7.07
C VAL A 18 -0.86 5.14 6.23
N THR A 19 -1.62 6.02 6.87
CA THR A 19 -2.37 7.07 6.19
C THR A 19 -1.82 8.43 6.58
N LEU A 20 -1.50 9.26 5.59
CA LEU A 20 -1.19 10.66 5.77
C LEU A 20 -2.47 11.49 5.64
N LYS A 21 -2.76 12.31 6.66
CA LYS A 21 -3.82 13.33 6.60
C LYS A 21 -3.18 14.70 6.61
N ILE A 22 -3.46 15.51 5.59
CA ILE A 22 -3.03 16.92 5.49
C ILE A 22 -4.26 17.82 5.65
N SER A 23 -4.16 18.85 6.48
CA SER A 23 -5.26 19.80 6.74
C SER A 23 -4.84 21.22 6.40
N THR A 24 -5.81 22.04 5.97
CA THR A 24 -5.60 23.40 5.50
C THR A 24 -6.32 24.44 6.37
N ASP A 25 -5.87 25.70 6.26
CA ASP A 25 -6.48 26.87 6.91
C ASP A 25 -7.90 27.17 6.44
N GLN A 26 -8.35 26.57 5.33
CA GLN A 26 -9.70 26.74 4.79
C GLN A 26 -10.63 25.54 5.13
N GLY A 27 -10.23 24.69 6.05
CA GLY A 27 -11.05 23.54 6.50
C GLY A 27 -11.02 22.32 5.57
N PHE A 28 -10.35 22.39 4.44
CA PHE A 28 -10.15 21.20 3.59
C PHE A 28 -9.09 20.29 4.18
N TYR A 29 -9.29 19.00 3.98
CA TYR A 29 -8.26 18.00 4.26
C TYR A 29 -8.15 16.98 3.13
N GLY A 30 -6.97 16.42 2.97
CA GLY A 30 -6.70 15.34 2.05
C GLY A 30 -6.08 14.13 2.74
N LEU A 31 -6.31 12.98 2.15
CA LEU A 31 -5.79 11.70 2.61
C LEU A 31 -4.90 11.08 1.53
N GLY A 32 -3.78 10.49 1.97
CA GLY A 32 -2.92 9.69 1.11
C GLY A 32 -2.49 8.41 1.80
N ASP A 33 -2.38 7.33 1.06
CA ASP A 33 -1.92 6.04 1.56
C ASP A 33 -0.40 5.90 1.37
N ALA A 34 0.30 5.64 2.47
CA ALA A 34 1.74 5.42 2.52
C ALA A 34 2.09 3.99 2.95
N THR A 35 1.14 3.07 2.89
CA THR A 35 1.35 1.70 3.36
C THR A 35 2.45 1.01 2.56
N LEU A 36 3.50 0.58 3.25
CA LEU A 36 4.57 -0.22 2.71
C LEU A 36 4.74 -1.44 3.60
N ASN A 37 4.26 -2.59 3.13
CA ASN A 37 4.24 -3.83 3.90
C ASN A 37 5.63 -4.17 4.44
N GLY A 38 5.69 -4.47 5.76
CA GLY A 38 6.92 -4.80 6.47
C GLY A 38 7.87 -3.62 6.72
N ARG A 39 7.49 -2.40 6.29
CA ARG A 39 8.32 -1.17 6.48
C ARG A 39 7.47 0.02 6.94
N GLU A 40 6.30 -0.25 7.53
CA GLU A 40 5.32 0.77 7.92
C GLU A 40 5.91 1.82 8.85
N LYS A 41 6.69 1.40 9.84
CA LYS A 41 7.36 2.33 10.77
C LYS A 41 8.38 3.22 10.08
N ALA A 42 9.11 2.67 9.11
CA ALA A 42 10.11 3.45 8.37
C ALA A 42 9.44 4.57 7.56
N VAL A 43 8.32 4.27 6.88
CA VAL A 43 7.56 5.27 6.13
C VAL A 43 6.89 6.26 7.08
N ALA A 44 6.29 5.80 8.17
CA ALA A 44 5.63 6.66 9.15
C ALA A 44 6.62 7.65 9.76
N THR A 45 7.79 7.18 10.19
CA THR A 45 8.86 8.04 10.74
C THR A 45 9.39 9.02 9.69
N TYR A 46 9.60 8.58 8.45
CA TYR A 46 10.05 9.46 7.38
C TYR A 46 9.04 10.57 7.07
N LEU A 47 7.75 10.25 7.06
CA LEU A 47 6.70 11.25 6.91
C LEU A 47 6.68 12.23 8.08
N ASP A 48 6.71 11.74 9.31
CA ASP A 48 6.54 12.54 10.51
C ASP A 48 7.73 13.47 10.76
N GLU A 49 8.95 12.94 10.69
CA GLU A 49 10.18 13.66 11.02
C GLU A 49 10.72 14.55 9.89
N TYR A 50 10.52 14.16 8.62
CA TYR A 50 11.15 14.85 7.52
C TYR A 50 10.16 15.52 6.57
N CYS A 51 9.01 14.88 6.30
CA CYS A 51 8.09 15.41 5.29
C CYS A 51 7.11 16.44 5.89
N ILE A 52 6.50 16.14 7.02
CA ILE A 52 5.50 17.02 7.65
C ILE A 52 6.07 18.40 7.97
N PRO A 53 7.23 18.55 8.61
CA PRO A 53 7.79 19.88 8.87
C PRO A 53 8.00 20.72 7.61
N ALA A 54 8.37 20.07 6.50
CA ALA A 54 8.58 20.74 5.22
C ALA A 54 7.27 21.08 4.47
N LEU A 55 6.15 20.46 4.83
CA LEU A 55 4.84 20.73 4.24
C LEU A 55 4.14 21.93 4.85
N ILE A 56 4.34 22.17 6.16
CA ILE A 56 3.63 23.23 6.89
C ILE A 56 3.89 24.61 6.27
N GLY A 57 2.82 25.37 6.07
CA GLY A 57 2.84 26.70 5.48
C GLY A 57 2.83 26.75 3.94
N ARG A 58 3.07 25.61 3.25
CA ARG A 58 2.99 25.54 1.79
C ARG A 58 1.54 25.65 1.29
N ASP A 59 1.39 26.10 0.06
CA ASP A 59 0.09 26.08 -0.63
C ASP A 59 -0.14 24.68 -1.25
N PRO A 60 -1.15 23.93 -0.79
CA PRO A 60 -1.41 22.58 -1.28
C PRO A 60 -1.86 22.51 -2.75
N ARG A 61 -2.20 23.66 -3.36
CA ARG A 61 -2.57 23.72 -4.79
C ARG A 61 -1.37 23.57 -5.72
N ASN A 62 -0.16 23.85 -5.23
CA ASN A 62 1.09 23.70 -5.98
C ASN A 62 1.61 22.26 -5.90
N THR A 63 0.82 21.33 -6.38
CA THR A 63 1.10 19.87 -6.28
C THR A 63 2.44 19.51 -6.92
N GLU A 64 2.72 20.02 -8.12
CA GLU A 64 3.96 19.75 -8.85
C GLU A 64 5.21 20.29 -8.13
N ASP A 65 5.14 21.52 -7.60
CA ASP A 65 6.25 22.11 -6.85
C ASP A 65 6.57 21.29 -5.60
N ILE A 66 5.54 20.88 -4.85
CA ILE A 66 5.71 20.07 -3.65
C ILE A 66 6.25 18.68 -4.02
N TRP A 67 5.72 18.05 -5.07
CA TRP A 67 6.22 16.77 -5.56
C TRP A 67 7.70 16.86 -5.93
N HIS A 68 8.09 17.88 -6.72
CA HIS A 68 9.48 18.09 -7.09
C HIS A 68 10.39 18.37 -5.89
N TYR A 69 9.89 19.09 -4.90
CA TYR A 69 10.64 19.33 -3.67
C TYR A 69 11.04 18.03 -2.98
N PHE A 70 10.09 17.11 -2.78
CA PHE A 70 10.36 15.83 -2.12
C PHE A 70 11.10 14.82 -3.01
N TYR A 71 10.90 14.87 -4.32
CA TYR A 71 11.55 13.94 -5.24
C TYR A 71 12.97 14.37 -5.62
N ARG A 72 13.19 15.66 -5.85
CA ARG A 72 14.48 16.21 -6.33
C ARG A 72 15.30 16.87 -5.23
N GLY A 73 14.66 17.38 -4.20
CA GLY A 73 15.29 18.18 -3.15
C GLY A 73 16.17 17.39 -2.18
N VAL A 74 16.10 16.06 -2.21
CA VAL A 74 16.90 15.18 -1.36
C VAL A 74 18.08 14.60 -2.14
N TYR A 75 19.22 14.42 -1.47
CA TYR A 75 20.42 13.86 -2.11
C TYR A 75 20.20 12.39 -2.51
N TRP A 76 19.73 11.56 -1.57
CA TRP A 76 19.38 10.16 -1.82
C TRP A 76 17.95 10.06 -2.31
N LYS A 77 17.80 9.84 -3.60
CA LYS A 77 16.50 9.77 -4.28
C LYS A 77 16.08 8.34 -4.48
N ARG A 78 14.74 8.16 -4.59
CA ARG A 78 14.10 6.87 -4.87
C ARG A 78 14.13 5.92 -3.68
N GLY A 79 13.73 4.68 -3.92
CA GLY A 79 13.55 3.68 -2.90
C GLY A 79 12.11 3.62 -2.38
N ALA A 80 11.73 2.44 -1.87
CA ALA A 80 10.34 2.15 -1.54
C ALA A 80 9.78 3.07 -0.44
N VAL A 81 10.58 3.35 0.61
CA VAL A 81 10.15 4.20 1.74
C VAL A 81 9.90 5.64 1.29
N THR A 82 10.87 6.26 0.62
CA THR A 82 10.75 7.64 0.13
C THR A 82 9.63 7.79 -0.88
N MET A 83 9.50 6.84 -1.81
CA MET A 83 8.46 6.93 -2.85
C MET A 83 7.05 6.67 -2.30
N ALA A 84 6.89 5.81 -1.30
CA ALA A 84 5.60 5.66 -0.62
C ALA A 84 5.18 6.95 0.09
N ALA A 85 6.11 7.64 0.74
CA ALA A 85 5.85 8.93 1.38
C ALA A 85 5.50 10.03 0.35
N VAL A 86 6.28 10.15 -0.73
CA VAL A 86 6.01 11.12 -1.82
C VAL A 86 4.65 10.87 -2.45
N SER A 87 4.31 9.60 -2.72
CA SER A 87 3.01 9.20 -3.26
C SER A 87 1.85 9.58 -2.34
N ALA A 88 1.99 9.34 -1.03
CA ALA A 88 0.96 9.71 -0.06
C ALA A 88 0.75 11.22 0.03
N ILE A 89 1.82 12.00 -0.03
CA ILE A 89 1.73 13.47 -0.09
C ILE A 89 0.98 13.89 -1.36
N ASP A 90 1.37 13.38 -2.51
CA ASP A 90 0.76 13.70 -3.80
C ASP A 90 -0.74 13.37 -3.80
N MET A 91 -1.12 12.17 -3.37
CA MET A 91 -2.54 11.77 -3.23
C MET A 91 -3.32 12.73 -2.33
N ALA A 92 -2.77 13.09 -1.16
CA ALA A 92 -3.43 14.00 -0.24
C ALA A 92 -3.60 15.42 -0.82
N LEU A 93 -2.62 15.92 -1.56
CA LEU A 93 -2.70 17.24 -2.22
C LEU A 93 -3.74 17.24 -3.33
N TRP A 94 -3.81 16.19 -4.15
CA TRP A 94 -4.83 16.06 -5.19
C TRP A 94 -6.24 15.91 -4.60
N ASP A 95 -6.39 15.22 -3.46
CA ASP A 95 -7.66 15.11 -2.74
C ASP A 95 -8.11 16.50 -2.21
N ILE A 96 -7.20 17.29 -1.64
CA ILE A 96 -7.49 18.69 -1.25
C ILE A 96 -7.91 19.52 -2.46
N LYS A 97 -7.19 19.42 -3.56
CA LYS A 97 -7.45 20.17 -4.79
C LYS A 97 -8.83 19.87 -5.36
N ALA A 98 -9.19 18.59 -5.42
CA ALA A 98 -10.50 18.16 -5.89
C ALA A 98 -11.64 18.68 -4.99
N LYS A 99 -11.48 18.58 -3.67
CA LYS A 99 -12.45 19.11 -2.70
C LYS A 99 -12.60 20.64 -2.79
N ALA A 100 -11.48 21.35 -2.92
CA ALA A 100 -11.49 22.81 -3.07
C ALA A 100 -12.18 23.27 -4.36
N LEU A 101 -12.10 22.48 -5.43
CA LEU A 101 -12.80 22.74 -6.70
C LEU A 101 -14.22 22.17 -6.73
N ASN A 102 -14.68 21.57 -5.63
CA ASN A 102 -15.98 20.89 -5.52
C ASN A 102 -16.26 19.93 -6.69
N THR A 103 -15.26 19.15 -7.09
CA THR A 103 -15.37 18.21 -8.19
C THR A 103 -14.69 16.88 -7.85
N PRO A 104 -15.20 15.75 -8.35
CA PRO A 104 -14.52 14.47 -8.21
C PRO A 104 -13.12 14.49 -8.84
N LEU A 105 -12.14 13.88 -8.16
CA LEU A 105 -10.75 13.89 -8.62
C LEU A 105 -10.58 13.37 -10.05
N TYR A 106 -11.32 12.35 -10.46
CA TYR A 106 -11.23 11.82 -11.83
C TYR A 106 -11.56 12.85 -12.92
N ASN A 107 -12.39 13.86 -12.63
CA ASN A 107 -12.68 14.93 -13.59
C ASN A 107 -11.45 15.83 -13.83
N ILE A 108 -10.64 16.05 -12.79
CA ILE A 108 -9.41 16.81 -12.90
C ILE A 108 -8.32 16.03 -13.65
N LEU A 109 -8.36 14.69 -13.53
CA LEU A 109 -7.40 13.78 -14.15
C LEU A 109 -7.75 13.35 -15.59
N GLY A 110 -8.72 14.00 -16.21
CA GLY A 110 -9.08 13.74 -17.62
C GLY A 110 -10.45 13.12 -17.83
N GLY A 111 -11.24 12.94 -16.78
CA GLY A 111 -12.60 12.45 -16.85
C GLY A 111 -12.77 10.96 -16.62
N LYS A 112 -14.01 10.52 -16.62
CA LYS A 112 -14.40 9.17 -16.30
C LYS A 112 -14.29 8.28 -17.53
N SER A 113 -13.46 7.26 -17.48
CA SER A 113 -13.28 6.29 -18.59
C SER A 113 -14.15 5.04 -18.46
N ARG A 114 -14.73 4.76 -17.29
CA ARG A 114 -15.57 3.59 -17.01
C ARG A 114 -16.44 3.82 -15.78
N ASP A 115 -17.53 3.09 -15.68
CA ASP A 115 -18.44 3.16 -14.52
C ASP A 115 -18.09 2.19 -13.41
N ARG A 116 -17.38 1.12 -13.75
CA ARG A 116 -17.04 0.03 -12.82
C ARG A 116 -15.63 -0.47 -13.10
N ILE A 117 -14.98 -0.97 -12.06
CA ILE A 117 -13.66 -1.63 -12.12
C ILE A 117 -13.87 -3.09 -11.75
N LEU A 118 -13.32 -4.01 -12.56
CA LEU A 118 -13.24 -5.41 -12.19
C LEU A 118 -12.29 -5.55 -11.01
N VAL A 119 -12.80 -6.06 -9.89
CA VAL A 119 -12.01 -6.40 -8.71
C VAL A 119 -11.73 -7.88 -8.69
N TYR A 120 -10.65 -8.27 -8.02
CA TYR A 120 -10.30 -9.67 -7.79
C TYR A 120 -10.20 -9.96 -6.29
N ALA A 121 -10.45 -11.21 -5.92
CA ALA A 121 -10.24 -11.72 -4.58
C ALA A 121 -8.91 -12.50 -4.48
N HIS A 122 -8.44 -12.69 -3.26
CA HIS A 122 -7.30 -13.55 -2.97
C HIS A 122 -7.80 -14.84 -2.31
N ALA A 123 -7.35 -15.99 -2.84
CA ALA A 123 -7.49 -17.30 -2.23
C ALA A 123 -6.11 -17.80 -1.82
N ASN A 124 -5.76 -17.59 -0.56
CA ASN A 124 -4.46 -17.97 0.01
C ASN A 124 -4.64 -19.19 0.89
N GLY A 125 -4.10 -20.33 0.49
CA GLY A 125 -4.22 -21.59 1.19
C GLY A 125 -2.90 -22.11 1.74
N LYS A 126 -2.98 -22.90 2.82
CA LYS A 126 -1.83 -23.57 3.43
C LYS A 126 -1.25 -24.67 2.53
N ASN A 127 -2.08 -25.26 1.72
CA ASN A 127 -1.77 -26.29 0.72
C ASN A 127 -2.72 -26.15 -0.46
N LEU A 128 -2.58 -27.02 -1.45
CA LEU A 128 -3.38 -26.96 -2.68
C LEU A 128 -4.88 -27.13 -2.42
N ASP A 129 -5.26 -28.12 -1.59
CA ASP A 129 -6.67 -28.42 -1.32
C ASP A 129 -7.38 -27.26 -0.60
N ASP A 130 -6.75 -26.70 0.44
CA ASP A 130 -7.24 -25.49 1.14
C ASP A 130 -7.32 -24.27 0.20
N THR A 131 -6.39 -24.18 -0.74
CA THR A 131 -6.42 -23.11 -1.74
C THR A 131 -7.59 -23.24 -2.72
N ILE A 132 -7.86 -24.46 -3.18
CA ILE A 132 -8.99 -24.77 -4.08
C ILE A 132 -10.32 -24.50 -3.38
N GLU A 133 -10.47 -24.94 -2.12
CA GLU A 133 -11.66 -24.67 -1.32
C GLU A 133 -11.90 -23.16 -1.19
N LYS A 134 -10.88 -22.39 -0.78
CA LYS A 134 -10.96 -20.93 -0.65
C LYS A 134 -11.28 -20.25 -1.97
N ALA A 135 -10.73 -20.71 -3.08
CA ALA A 135 -11.06 -20.19 -4.40
C ALA A 135 -12.54 -20.44 -4.76
N GLY A 136 -13.08 -21.61 -4.38
CA GLY A 136 -14.50 -21.91 -4.51
C GLY A 136 -15.38 -20.93 -3.73
N LEU A 137 -15.05 -20.68 -2.47
CA LEU A 137 -15.77 -19.72 -1.62
C LEU A 137 -15.76 -18.30 -2.20
N GLU A 138 -14.63 -17.83 -2.74
CA GLU A 138 -14.58 -16.53 -3.38
C GLU A 138 -15.39 -16.47 -4.67
N LYS A 139 -15.43 -17.55 -5.44
CA LYS A 139 -16.30 -17.67 -6.62
C LYS A 139 -17.79 -17.62 -6.25
N GLU A 140 -18.21 -18.28 -5.18
CA GLU A 140 -19.59 -18.25 -4.67
C GLU A 140 -20.00 -16.84 -4.21
N LYS A 141 -19.07 -16.03 -3.68
CA LYS A 141 -19.30 -14.62 -3.38
C LYS A 141 -19.47 -13.73 -4.65
N GLY A 142 -19.26 -14.29 -5.84
CA GLY A 142 -19.45 -13.61 -7.11
C GLY A 142 -18.19 -12.98 -7.71
N PHE A 143 -17.00 -13.22 -7.15
CA PHE A 143 -15.75 -12.76 -7.76
C PHE A 143 -15.50 -13.51 -9.06
N ARG A 144 -15.22 -12.76 -10.13
CA ARG A 144 -14.95 -13.30 -11.47
C ARG A 144 -13.45 -13.47 -11.74
N ALA A 145 -12.62 -12.80 -11.00
CA ALA A 145 -11.18 -12.93 -11.02
C ALA A 145 -10.69 -13.28 -9.60
N ILE A 146 -9.87 -14.32 -9.48
CA ILE A 146 -9.37 -14.82 -8.20
C ILE A 146 -7.87 -15.06 -8.35
N ARG A 147 -7.09 -14.42 -7.47
CA ARG A 147 -5.66 -14.68 -7.36
C ARG A 147 -5.43 -15.83 -6.40
N ILE A 148 -4.84 -16.90 -6.88
CA ILE A 148 -4.57 -18.09 -6.12
C ILE A 148 -3.12 -18.06 -5.62
N GLN A 149 -2.92 -18.37 -4.31
CA GLN A 149 -1.62 -18.59 -3.69
C GLN A 149 -1.69 -19.80 -2.79
N SER A 150 -0.87 -20.80 -3.07
CA SER A 150 -0.76 -22.01 -2.22
C SER A 150 0.53 -21.97 -1.42
N GLY A 151 0.50 -22.55 -0.22
CA GLY A 151 1.69 -22.81 0.57
C GLY A 151 2.66 -23.72 -0.20
N ILE A 152 3.94 -23.48 0.00
CA ILE A 152 5.02 -24.24 -0.63
C ILE A 152 5.51 -25.27 0.39
N PRO A 153 5.60 -26.56 0.02
CA PRO A 153 6.12 -27.56 0.92
C PRO A 153 7.49 -27.19 1.49
N GLY A 154 7.64 -27.25 2.81
CA GLY A 154 8.88 -26.91 3.51
C GLY A 154 9.08 -25.43 3.82
N LEU A 155 8.16 -24.52 3.42
CA LEU A 155 8.10 -23.16 3.93
C LEU A 155 7.08 -23.05 5.06
N ASP A 156 7.52 -22.45 6.17
CA ASP A 156 6.65 -22.31 7.36
C ASP A 156 5.59 -21.22 7.20
N HIS A 157 5.80 -20.32 6.22
CA HIS A 157 4.93 -19.18 5.98
C HIS A 157 4.44 -19.10 4.54
N THR A 158 3.16 -18.84 4.36
CA THR A 158 2.57 -18.49 3.07
C THR A 158 2.14 -17.02 3.11
N TYR A 159 2.60 -16.22 2.16
CA TYR A 159 2.20 -14.82 2.07
C TYR A 159 0.67 -14.67 2.05
N GLY A 160 0.15 -13.81 2.93
CA GLY A 160 -1.28 -13.55 3.05
C GLY A 160 -2.07 -14.63 3.80
N VAL A 161 -1.41 -15.65 4.36
CA VAL A 161 -1.99 -16.59 5.31
C VAL A 161 -1.47 -16.22 6.69
N SER A 162 -2.34 -15.69 7.56
CA SER A 162 -1.98 -15.42 8.95
C SER A 162 -1.91 -16.70 9.74
N GLU A 163 -0.84 -16.91 10.48
CA GLU A 163 -0.76 -17.92 11.52
C GLU A 163 -1.48 -17.42 12.76
N GLY A 164 -2.71 -17.91 12.95
CA GLY A 164 -3.55 -17.56 14.09
C GLY A 164 -4.24 -16.19 13.99
N ASN A 165 -5.11 -15.91 14.97
CA ASN A 165 -5.96 -14.70 15.02
C ASN A 165 -5.23 -13.43 15.46
N LYS A 166 -3.92 -13.33 15.33
CA LYS A 166 -3.19 -12.13 15.71
C LYS A 166 -3.01 -11.25 14.46
N PRO A 167 -3.63 -10.08 14.42
CA PRO A 167 -3.36 -9.12 13.36
C PRO A 167 -1.88 -8.73 13.39
N TYR A 168 -1.29 -8.56 12.21
CA TYR A 168 0.04 -7.99 12.10
C TYR A 168 -0.02 -6.51 12.51
N GLU A 169 0.64 -6.19 13.63
CA GLU A 169 0.71 -4.81 14.10
C GLU A 169 2.15 -4.29 14.07
N PRO A 170 2.43 -3.18 13.36
CA PRO A 170 3.79 -2.63 13.26
C PRO A 170 4.36 -2.18 14.58
N ALA A 171 3.51 -1.99 15.59
CA ALA A 171 3.92 -1.55 16.92
C ALA A 171 4.40 -2.66 17.86
N GLN A 172 4.08 -3.93 17.55
CA GLN A 172 4.42 -5.06 18.44
C GLN A 172 5.83 -5.60 18.17
N GLN A 173 6.50 -6.04 19.25
CA GLN A 173 7.74 -6.80 19.12
C GLN A 173 7.45 -8.23 18.65
N GLY A 174 8.36 -8.83 17.89
CA GLY A 174 8.20 -10.20 17.38
C GLY A 174 7.31 -10.30 16.16
N LEU A 175 7.24 -9.26 15.35
CA LEU A 175 6.52 -9.28 14.08
C LEU A 175 7.00 -10.42 13.18
N PRO A 176 6.08 -11.11 12.47
CA PRO A 176 6.47 -12.05 11.44
C PRO A 176 7.33 -11.31 10.41
N ARG A 177 8.50 -11.84 10.11
CA ARG A 177 9.33 -11.31 9.04
C ARG A 177 8.78 -11.83 7.72
N GLU A 178 8.44 -10.94 6.81
CA GLU A 178 8.11 -11.31 5.43
C GLU A 178 9.32 -11.88 4.68
N ASP A 179 10.49 -11.70 5.23
CA ASP A 179 11.81 -11.94 4.64
C ASP A 179 12.62 -13.01 5.39
N SER A 180 12.02 -14.15 5.73
CA SER A 180 12.84 -15.31 6.09
C SER A 180 13.50 -15.84 4.81
N TRP A 181 14.77 -15.46 4.62
CA TRP A 181 15.58 -15.97 3.53
C TRP A 181 16.14 -17.34 3.91
N ASP A 182 15.76 -18.36 3.15
CA ASP A 182 16.38 -19.69 3.22
C ASP A 182 16.72 -20.12 1.79
N THR A 183 18.00 -20.27 1.51
CA THR A 183 18.51 -20.57 0.16
C THR A 183 17.98 -21.90 -0.37
N SER A 184 17.82 -22.91 0.49
CA SER A 184 17.30 -24.24 0.09
C SER A 184 15.83 -24.18 -0.32
N LYS A 185 15.04 -23.42 0.42
CA LYS A 185 13.60 -23.22 0.16
C LYS A 185 13.39 -22.32 -1.07
N SER A 186 14.24 -21.31 -1.26
CA SER A 186 14.23 -20.47 -2.44
C SER A 186 14.48 -21.24 -3.75
N VAL A 187 15.38 -22.19 -3.75
CA VAL A 187 15.65 -23.06 -4.90
C VAL A 187 14.45 -23.95 -5.21
N SER A 188 13.79 -24.52 -4.20
CA SER A 188 12.55 -25.32 -4.36
C SER A 188 11.43 -24.49 -4.99
N TYR A 189 11.25 -23.24 -4.56
CA TYR A 189 10.27 -22.31 -5.15
C TYR A 189 10.56 -22.04 -6.63
N THR A 190 11.80 -21.77 -6.98
CA THR A 190 12.20 -21.47 -8.36
C THR A 190 11.98 -22.67 -9.28
N HIS A 191 12.23 -23.88 -8.81
CA HIS A 191 11.98 -25.11 -9.57
C HIS A 191 10.50 -25.42 -9.78
N LEU A 192 9.64 -25.07 -8.83
CA LEU A 192 8.19 -25.26 -8.95
C LEU A 192 7.52 -24.25 -9.89
N THR A 193 8.14 -23.09 -10.12
CA THR A 193 7.59 -22.04 -11.01
C THR A 193 8.10 -22.08 -12.45
N LEU A 194 9.21 -22.77 -12.72
CA LEU A 194 9.83 -22.83 -14.05
C LEU A 194 9.25 -23.85 -15.05
N PRO A 195 8.51 -24.92 -14.67
CA PRO A 195 8.03 -25.89 -15.64
C PRO A 195 6.92 -25.43 -16.57
N THR A 196 6.21 -24.36 -16.25
CA THR A 196 5.01 -23.93 -17.00
C THR A 196 5.30 -23.19 -18.31
N ASN A 197 6.56 -22.89 -18.62
CA ASN A 197 6.93 -22.14 -19.83
C ASN A 197 7.62 -22.98 -20.92
N ARG A 198 7.50 -24.31 -20.90
CA ARG A 198 8.15 -25.18 -21.90
C ARG A 198 7.21 -25.96 -22.79
N GLU A 199 5.96 -25.58 -22.89
CA GLU A 199 5.05 -26.12 -23.93
C GLU A 199 4.32 -24.96 -24.61
N VAL A 200 5.02 -24.30 -25.52
CA VAL A 200 4.46 -23.69 -26.73
C VAL A 200 5.44 -23.91 -27.86
#